data_a130b805b9ccc3aca43dbe515d314599
#
_entry.id   a130b805b9ccc3aca43dbe515d314599
#
_cell.length_a   1.000
_cell.length_b   1.000
_cell.length_c   1.000
_cell.angle_alpha   90.00
_cell.angle_beta   90.00
_cell.angle_gamma   90.00
#
_symmetry.space_group_name_H-M   'P 1'
#
loop_
_entity.id
_entity.type
_entity.pdbx_description
1 polymer ?
#
loop_
_entity_poly.entity_id
_entity_poly.type
_entity_poly.pdbx_seq_one_letter_code
_entity_poly.pdbx_strand_id
1 'polypeptide(L)'
;ELTDSSDPLQVAKAIRSAFGYSTFYVADLDAILSGPVHSDVISSLVKDGFDVLLDAGTGDADQVDGLSESVKLNDLAGVIIGLESVPKPEYLSLIKQRFSDLPMAFSLDLMNGVPITHGDLWQGYSPTSILDIALEAGMDSIILLDLASVGMGTGNRCLEHCDYVKMRAPDVNVITGGGVRSREDLYELEAHGCDGALVASALHDGRLS
;
A
#
# COMPACT_ATOMS: atom_id res chain seq x y z
N GLU A 1 24.64 -1.04 -2.21
CA GLU A 1 23.72 0.09 -2.45
C GLU A 1 23.48 0.22 -3.96
N LEU A 2 22.22 0.46 -4.36
CA LEU A 2 21.85 0.59 -5.77
C LEU A 2 22.20 1.95 -6.37
N THR A 3 22.24 2.97 -5.53
CA THR A 3 22.60 4.36 -5.89
C THR A 3 23.05 5.13 -4.65
N ASP A 4 23.89 6.13 -4.85
CA ASP A 4 24.33 7.07 -3.80
C ASP A 4 23.35 8.27 -3.66
N SER A 5 22.31 8.33 -4.51
CA SER A 5 21.31 9.39 -4.50
C SER A 5 20.17 9.09 -3.53
N SER A 6 19.72 10.12 -2.80
CA SER A 6 18.47 10.12 -2.04
C SER A 6 17.28 10.67 -2.84
N ASP A 7 17.49 11.11 -4.07
CA ASP A 7 16.41 11.59 -4.96
C ASP A 7 15.50 10.42 -5.36
N PRO A 8 14.17 10.49 -5.09
CA PRO A 8 13.26 9.38 -5.33
C PRO A 8 13.24 8.89 -6.79
N LEU A 9 13.33 9.81 -7.76
CA LEU A 9 13.36 9.46 -9.17
C LEU A 9 14.65 8.70 -9.53
N GLN A 10 15.80 9.10 -8.99
CA GLN A 10 17.07 8.40 -9.23
C GLN A 10 17.06 7.01 -8.58
N VAL A 11 16.49 6.88 -7.38
CA VAL A 11 16.31 5.58 -6.70
C VAL A 11 15.41 4.67 -7.55
N ALA A 12 14.27 5.16 -8.02
CA ALA A 12 13.34 4.39 -8.86
C ALA A 12 14.02 3.94 -10.18
N LYS A 13 14.79 4.82 -10.83
CA LYS A 13 15.57 4.46 -12.03
C LYS A 13 16.62 3.38 -11.77
N ALA A 14 17.31 3.46 -10.64
CA ALA A 14 18.30 2.47 -10.27
C ALA A 14 17.66 1.10 -10.03
N ILE A 15 16.51 1.05 -9.34
CA ILE A 15 15.73 -0.18 -9.12
C ILE A 15 15.24 -0.74 -10.45
N ARG A 16 14.65 0.09 -11.33
CA ARG A 16 14.20 -0.34 -12.66
C ARG A 16 15.35 -0.90 -13.50
N SER A 17 16.51 -0.25 -13.45
CA SER A 17 17.70 -0.70 -14.19
C SER A 17 18.24 -2.03 -13.69
N ALA A 18 18.22 -2.26 -12.37
CA ALA A 18 18.78 -3.45 -11.76
C ALA A 18 17.82 -4.66 -11.81
N PHE A 19 16.51 -4.43 -11.65
CA PHE A 19 15.53 -5.50 -11.43
C PHE A 19 14.36 -5.49 -12.43
N GLY A 20 14.21 -4.43 -13.23
CA GLY A 20 13.09 -4.28 -14.18
C GLY A 20 11.77 -3.83 -13.55
N TYR A 21 11.72 -3.51 -12.28
CA TYR A 21 10.50 -3.09 -11.60
C TYR A 21 10.12 -1.66 -11.98
N SER A 22 8.83 -1.44 -12.25
CA SER A 22 8.26 -0.13 -12.60
C SER A 22 7.15 0.34 -11.68
N THR A 23 6.63 -0.54 -10.82
CA THR A 23 5.53 -0.21 -9.88
C THR A 23 6.09 0.09 -8.50
N PHE A 24 5.71 1.24 -7.95
CA PHE A 24 6.20 1.72 -6.67
C PHE A 24 5.06 2.10 -5.73
N TYR A 25 5.12 1.59 -4.51
CA TYR A 25 4.40 2.16 -3.36
C TYR A 25 5.17 3.41 -2.92
N VAL A 26 4.51 4.55 -2.92
CA VAL A 26 5.07 5.84 -2.51
C VAL A 26 4.27 6.36 -1.33
N ALA A 27 4.88 6.35 -0.14
CA ALA A 27 4.33 7.02 1.04
C ALA A 27 4.86 8.45 1.11
N ASP A 28 3.99 9.43 0.94
CA ASP A 28 4.30 10.84 1.15
C ASP A 28 4.13 11.16 2.64
N LEU A 29 5.21 10.99 3.40
CA LEU A 29 5.18 11.11 4.85
C LEU A 29 4.77 12.50 5.35
N ASP A 30 5.12 13.56 4.60
CA ASP A 30 4.70 14.90 4.98
C ASP A 30 3.18 15.07 4.77
N ALA A 31 2.64 14.57 3.65
CA ALA A 31 1.20 14.59 3.41
C ALA A 31 0.43 13.73 4.43
N ILE A 32 0.90 12.54 4.76
CA ILE A 32 0.34 11.66 5.81
C ILE A 32 0.27 12.38 7.17
N LEU A 33 1.27 13.22 7.47
CA LEU A 33 1.31 14.02 8.69
C LEU A 33 0.61 15.39 8.55
N SER A 34 -0.28 15.54 7.56
CA SER A 34 -1.06 16.76 7.26
C SER A 34 -0.19 17.94 6.79
N GLY A 35 0.99 17.66 6.25
CA GLY A 35 1.84 18.62 5.56
C GLY A 35 1.52 18.73 4.06
N PRO A 36 2.36 19.42 3.29
CA PRO A 36 2.17 19.59 1.85
C PRO A 36 2.49 18.29 1.10
N VAL A 37 1.72 18.03 0.02
CA VAL A 37 1.98 16.92 -0.91
C VAL A 37 3.19 17.22 -1.78
N HIS A 38 4.09 16.27 -1.96
CA HIS A 38 5.26 16.36 -2.85
C HIS A 38 4.89 16.10 -4.32
N SER A 39 3.96 16.89 -4.85
CA SER A 39 3.38 16.71 -6.21
C SER A 39 4.42 16.71 -7.33
N ASP A 40 5.53 17.46 -7.20
CA ASP A 40 6.61 17.50 -8.18
C ASP A 40 7.35 16.14 -8.26
N VAL A 41 7.60 15.52 -7.12
CA VAL A 41 8.22 14.18 -7.04
C VAL A 41 7.30 13.15 -7.68
N ILE A 42 6.04 13.11 -7.27
CA ILE A 42 5.01 12.20 -7.79
C ILE A 42 4.89 12.36 -9.31
N SER A 43 4.74 13.61 -9.79
CA SER A 43 4.64 13.92 -11.21
C SER A 43 5.88 13.50 -11.99
N SER A 44 7.08 13.60 -11.40
CA SER A 44 8.32 13.21 -12.06
C SER A 44 8.42 11.70 -12.24
N LEU A 45 7.98 10.92 -11.25
CA LEU A 45 7.90 9.45 -11.33
C LEU A 45 6.93 9.01 -12.43
N VAL A 46 5.70 9.55 -12.42
CA VAL A 46 4.67 9.23 -13.42
C VAL A 46 5.13 9.60 -14.83
N LYS A 47 5.72 10.79 -15.04
CA LYS A 47 6.25 11.23 -16.35
C LYS A 47 7.38 10.34 -16.87
N ASP A 48 8.17 9.73 -15.99
CA ASP A 48 9.24 8.80 -16.37
C ASP A 48 8.71 7.36 -16.63
N GLY A 49 7.39 7.16 -16.55
CA GLY A 49 6.70 5.90 -16.84
C GLY A 49 6.74 4.91 -15.69
N PHE A 50 6.72 5.38 -14.46
CA PHE A 50 6.52 4.54 -13.28
C PHE A 50 5.05 4.48 -12.89
N ASP A 51 4.59 3.29 -12.51
CA ASP A 51 3.29 3.03 -11.93
C ASP A 51 3.34 3.36 -10.44
N VAL A 52 2.65 4.43 -10.01
CA VAL A 52 2.71 4.92 -8.63
C VAL A 52 1.43 4.55 -7.89
N LEU A 53 1.56 3.77 -6.81
CA LEU A 53 0.55 3.60 -5.77
C LEU A 53 0.87 4.63 -4.68
N LEU A 54 0.04 5.67 -4.57
CA LEU A 54 0.30 6.82 -3.70
C LEU A 54 -0.45 6.70 -2.38
N ASP A 55 0.28 6.71 -1.28
CA ASP A 55 -0.23 6.95 0.06
C ASP A 55 0.09 8.41 0.49
N ALA A 56 -0.95 9.20 0.62
CA ALA A 56 -0.87 10.60 1.06
C ALA A 56 -1.72 10.86 2.31
N GLY A 57 -2.05 9.80 3.08
CA GLY A 57 -2.81 9.89 4.31
C GLY A 57 -4.27 10.29 4.13
N THR A 58 -4.86 9.97 2.97
CA THR A 58 -6.28 10.26 2.69
C THR A 58 -7.19 9.23 3.35
N GLY A 59 -8.13 9.67 4.17
CA GLY A 59 -9.06 8.82 4.91
C GLY A 59 -10.54 9.17 4.72
N ASP A 60 -10.84 10.23 3.95
CA ASP A 60 -12.19 10.63 3.55
C ASP A 60 -12.23 11.21 2.14
N ALA A 61 -13.45 11.42 1.63
CA ALA A 61 -13.65 11.88 0.25
C ALA A 61 -13.18 13.31 0.00
N ASP A 62 -13.23 14.18 1.00
CA ASP A 62 -12.81 15.58 0.86
C ASP A 62 -11.28 15.68 0.82
N GLN A 63 -10.57 14.81 1.54
CA GLN A 63 -9.12 14.69 1.46
C GLN A 63 -8.67 14.16 0.10
N VAL A 64 -9.39 13.19 -0.49
CA VAL A 64 -9.10 12.71 -1.87
C VAL A 64 -9.35 13.82 -2.89
N ASP A 65 -10.41 14.64 -2.73
CA ASP A 65 -10.61 15.83 -3.57
C ASP A 65 -9.45 16.82 -3.42
N GLY A 66 -9.04 17.14 -2.19
CA GLY A 66 -7.90 18.03 -1.94
C GLY A 66 -6.59 17.51 -2.56
N LEU A 67 -6.35 16.19 -2.52
CA LEU A 67 -5.22 15.58 -3.21
C LEU A 67 -5.29 15.79 -4.73
N SER A 68 -6.50 15.73 -5.31
CA SER A 68 -6.72 15.94 -6.76
C SER A 68 -6.35 17.35 -7.25
N GLU A 69 -6.31 18.35 -6.38
CA GLU A 69 -5.87 19.71 -6.72
C GLU A 69 -4.35 19.78 -6.97
N SER A 70 -3.59 18.88 -6.37
CA SER A 70 -2.12 18.86 -6.43
C SER A 70 -1.57 17.75 -7.31
N VAL A 71 -2.28 16.64 -7.44
CA VAL A 71 -1.85 15.43 -8.17
C VAL A 71 -2.94 15.00 -9.15
N LYS A 72 -2.56 14.65 -10.37
CA LYS A 72 -3.48 14.05 -11.35
C LYS A 72 -3.75 12.58 -10.97
N LEU A 73 -4.81 12.34 -10.20
CA LEU A 73 -5.12 11.01 -9.68
C LEU A 73 -5.27 9.94 -10.77
N ASN A 74 -5.79 10.30 -11.95
CA ASN A 74 -5.96 9.38 -13.07
C ASN A 74 -4.64 8.94 -13.73
N ASP A 75 -3.53 9.62 -13.43
CA ASP A 75 -2.20 9.25 -13.92
C ASP A 75 -1.49 8.28 -12.95
N LEU A 76 -2.09 8.03 -11.77
CA LEU A 76 -1.59 7.08 -10.77
C LEU A 76 -2.05 5.66 -11.09
N ALA A 77 -1.27 4.68 -10.66
CA ALA A 77 -1.70 3.28 -10.64
C ALA A 77 -2.79 3.03 -9.57
N GLY A 78 -2.82 3.87 -8.52
CA GLY A 78 -3.88 3.88 -7.52
C GLY A 78 -3.58 4.81 -6.35
N VAL A 79 -4.63 5.13 -5.60
CA VAL A 79 -4.55 5.85 -4.32
C VAL A 79 -4.70 4.84 -3.19
N ILE A 80 -3.85 4.96 -2.17
CA ILE A 80 -3.89 4.09 -1.00
C ILE A 80 -4.70 4.78 0.09
N ILE A 81 -5.66 4.05 0.64
CA ILE A 81 -6.47 4.44 1.78
C ILE A 81 -6.02 3.61 2.97
N GLY A 82 -5.17 4.19 3.82
CA GLY A 82 -4.67 3.52 5.02
C GLY A 82 -5.69 3.53 6.16
N LEU A 83 -5.86 2.40 6.85
CA LEU A 83 -6.79 2.28 7.98
C LEU A 83 -6.56 3.36 9.04
N GLU A 84 -5.30 3.71 9.30
CA GLU A 84 -4.90 4.73 10.27
C GLU A 84 -5.38 6.15 9.89
N SER A 85 -5.69 6.37 8.60
CA SER A 85 -6.21 7.65 8.11
C SER A 85 -7.74 7.69 8.08
N VAL A 86 -8.41 6.53 8.12
CA VAL A 86 -9.88 6.43 8.01
C VAL A 86 -10.55 6.62 9.36
N PRO A 87 -11.30 7.71 9.57
CA PRO A 87 -11.89 8.00 10.90
C PRO A 87 -12.91 6.96 11.34
N LYS A 88 -13.69 6.38 10.42
CA LYS A 88 -14.72 5.37 10.72
C LYS A 88 -15.08 4.54 9.49
N PRO A 89 -15.67 3.34 9.68
CA PRO A 89 -15.95 2.38 8.60
C PRO A 89 -16.69 2.93 7.38
N GLU A 90 -17.69 3.77 7.60
CA GLU A 90 -18.56 4.28 6.52
C GLU A 90 -17.81 5.14 5.50
N TYR A 91 -16.66 5.72 5.89
CA TYR A 91 -15.88 6.57 4.96
C TYR A 91 -15.34 5.78 3.76
N LEU A 92 -15.00 4.50 3.92
CA LEU A 92 -14.54 3.67 2.80
C LEU A 92 -15.57 3.60 1.67
N SER A 93 -16.84 3.33 2.02
CA SER A 93 -17.93 3.32 1.04
C SER A 93 -18.18 4.70 0.43
N LEU A 94 -18.11 5.77 1.22
CA LEU A 94 -18.32 7.14 0.73
C LEU A 94 -17.21 7.57 -0.26
N ILE A 95 -15.95 7.24 0.04
CA ILE A 95 -14.82 7.50 -0.86
C ILE A 95 -15.05 6.75 -2.19
N LYS A 96 -15.33 5.47 -2.14
CA LYS A 96 -15.49 4.64 -3.35
C LYS A 96 -16.71 5.02 -4.18
N GLN A 97 -17.81 5.46 -3.55
CA GLN A 97 -18.98 5.99 -4.26
C GLN A 97 -18.67 7.30 -5.01
N ARG A 98 -17.86 8.18 -4.42
CA ARG A 98 -17.51 9.47 -5.04
C ARG A 98 -16.46 9.30 -6.15
N PHE A 99 -15.56 8.34 -6.02
CA PHE A 99 -14.44 8.09 -6.93
C PHE A 99 -14.47 6.67 -7.48
N SER A 100 -15.62 6.26 -8.07
CA SER A 100 -15.86 4.87 -8.51
C SER A 100 -14.83 4.36 -9.53
N ASP A 101 -14.34 5.25 -10.39
CA ASP A 101 -13.42 4.92 -11.49
C ASP A 101 -11.92 5.06 -11.10
N LEU A 102 -11.65 5.58 -9.89
CA LEU A 102 -10.28 5.72 -9.40
C LEU A 102 -9.83 4.39 -8.78
N PRO A 103 -8.72 3.80 -9.27
CA PRO A 103 -8.14 2.61 -8.63
C PRO A 103 -7.73 2.92 -7.20
N MET A 104 -8.19 2.12 -6.25
CA MET A 104 -7.91 2.31 -4.84
C MET A 104 -7.45 1.02 -4.18
N ALA A 105 -6.40 1.13 -3.37
CA ALA A 105 -5.95 0.06 -2.49
C ALA A 105 -6.26 0.43 -1.04
N PHE A 106 -6.85 -0.47 -0.29
CA PHE A 106 -6.99 -0.33 1.15
C PHE A 106 -5.79 -0.96 1.86
N SER A 107 -5.07 -0.19 2.70
CA SER A 107 -3.97 -0.71 3.52
C SER A 107 -4.43 -1.02 4.93
N LEU A 108 -4.22 -2.27 5.35
CA LEU A 108 -4.39 -2.74 6.71
C LEU A 108 -3.02 -2.96 7.34
N ASP A 109 -2.59 -2.01 8.14
CA ASP A 109 -1.36 -2.11 8.89
C ASP A 109 -1.64 -2.70 10.27
N LEU A 110 -0.84 -3.71 10.62
CA LEU A 110 -0.91 -4.42 11.89
C LEU A 110 0.38 -4.19 12.70
N MET A 111 0.26 -4.30 14.00
CA MET A 111 1.39 -4.42 14.92
C MET A 111 1.20 -5.68 15.76
N ASN A 112 1.99 -6.73 15.49
CA ASN A 112 1.81 -8.07 16.08
C ASN A 112 0.38 -8.61 15.93
N GLY A 113 -0.19 -8.49 14.73
CA GLY A 113 -1.54 -8.96 14.41
C GLY A 113 -2.68 -8.04 14.91
N VAL A 114 -2.38 -6.92 15.56
CA VAL A 114 -3.38 -5.95 16.02
C VAL A 114 -3.46 -4.79 15.02
N PRO A 115 -4.66 -4.42 14.52
CA PRO A 115 -4.82 -3.30 13.61
C PRO A 115 -4.33 -1.98 14.19
N ILE A 116 -3.60 -1.20 13.40
CA ILE A 116 -3.22 0.17 13.72
C ILE A 116 -4.35 1.08 13.23
N THR A 117 -5.03 1.74 14.16
CA THR A 117 -6.22 2.55 13.86
C THR A 117 -6.07 3.97 14.37
N HIS A 118 -6.81 4.89 13.76
CA HIS A 118 -6.93 6.25 14.24
C HIS A 118 -8.23 6.42 15.05
N GLY A 119 -8.08 6.68 16.37
CA GLY A 119 -9.21 6.90 17.27
C GLY A 119 -9.97 5.64 17.66
N ASP A 120 -11.11 5.85 18.37
CA ASP A 120 -11.85 4.79 19.06
C ASP A 120 -12.91 4.09 18.18
N LEU A 121 -13.22 4.62 16.98
CA LEU A 121 -14.35 4.14 16.16
C LEU A 121 -14.08 2.78 15.49
N TRP A 122 -12.82 2.36 15.46
CA TRP A 122 -12.39 1.02 15.01
C TRP A 122 -12.15 0.06 16.18
N GLN A 123 -12.41 0.51 17.43
CA GLN A 123 -12.16 -0.31 18.61
C GLN A 123 -13.06 -1.56 18.60
N GLY A 124 -12.45 -2.72 18.82
CA GLY A 124 -13.16 -4.00 18.84
C GLY A 124 -13.35 -4.67 17.47
N TYR A 125 -12.96 -4.03 16.37
CA TYR A 125 -12.95 -4.68 15.08
C TYR A 125 -11.74 -5.62 14.96
N SER A 126 -11.99 -6.85 14.50
CA SER A 126 -10.92 -7.78 14.15
C SER A 126 -10.33 -7.43 12.77
N PRO A 127 -9.09 -7.86 12.45
CA PRO A 127 -8.54 -7.69 11.10
C PRO A 127 -9.49 -8.18 10.00
N THR A 128 -10.12 -9.34 10.18
CA THR A 128 -11.05 -9.91 9.20
C THR A 128 -12.33 -9.08 9.05
N SER A 129 -12.88 -8.52 10.13
CA SER A 129 -14.05 -7.64 10.02
C SER A 129 -13.73 -6.30 9.33
N ILE A 130 -12.51 -5.78 9.51
CA ILE A 130 -12.03 -4.60 8.78
C ILE A 130 -11.87 -4.91 7.29
N LEU A 131 -11.31 -6.08 6.96
CA LEU A 131 -11.17 -6.53 5.58
C LEU A 131 -12.54 -6.71 4.90
N ASP A 132 -13.53 -7.29 5.59
CA ASP A 132 -14.89 -7.40 5.05
C ASP A 132 -15.46 -6.02 4.69
N ILE A 133 -15.30 -5.02 5.56
CA ILE A 133 -15.75 -3.64 5.30
C ILE A 133 -15.07 -3.04 4.06
N ALA A 134 -13.76 -3.23 3.90
CA ALA A 134 -13.02 -2.74 2.75
C ALA A 134 -13.47 -3.43 1.44
N LEU A 135 -13.67 -4.74 1.48
CA LEU A 135 -14.18 -5.52 0.34
C LEU A 135 -15.62 -5.11 -0.03
N GLU A 136 -16.50 -4.94 0.95
CA GLU A 136 -17.88 -4.49 0.74
C GLU A 136 -17.94 -3.05 0.22
N ALA A 137 -16.98 -2.19 0.57
CA ALA A 137 -16.84 -0.86 0.01
C ALA A 137 -16.39 -0.86 -1.46
N GLY A 138 -15.89 -2.00 -1.97
CA GLY A 138 -15.46 -2.15 -3.37
C GLY A 138 -14.02 -1.68 -3.62
N MET A 139 -13.13 -1.84 -2.66
CA MET A 139 -11.70 -1.57 -2.87
C MET A 139 -11.12 -2.53 -3.91
N ASP A 140 -10.30 -2.00 -4.83
CA ASP A 140 -9.76 -2.78 -5.97
C ASP A 140 -8.58 -3.67 -5.55
N SER A 141 -7.89 -3.26 -4.50
CA SER A 141 -6.73 -3.98 -3.96
C SER A 141 -6.71 -3.90 -2.44
N ILE A 142 -6.13 -4.91 -1.80
CA ILE A 142 -5.87 -4.94 -0.35
C ILE A 142 -4.35 -5.04 -0.14
N ILE A 143 -3.82 -4.15 0.68
CA ILE A 143 -2.42 -4.20 1.15
C ILE A 143 -2.43 -4.65 2.61
N LEU A 144 -1.62 -5.63 2.93
CA LEU A 144 -1.52 -6.24 4.27
C LEU A 144 -0.09 -6.13 4.78
N LEU A 145 0.11 -5.42 5.87
CA LEU A 145 1.43 -5.24 6.49
C LEU A 145 1.37 -5.55 7.99
N ASP A 146 2.30 -6.35 8.51
CA ASP A 146 2.57 -6.38 9.94
C ASP A 146 3.91 -5.69 10.21
N LEU A 147 3.85 -4.49 10.78
CA LEU A 147 5.02 -3.64 10.99
C LEU A 147 6.04 -4.28 11.96
N ALA A 148 5.60 -5.20 12.82
CA ALA A 148 6.50 -5.97 13.66
C ALA A 148 7.39 -6.94 12.86
N SER A 149 7.03 -7.26 11.62
CA SER A 149 7.82 -8.11 10.71
C SER A 149 8.75 -7.31 9.80
N VAL A 150 8.49 -6.01 9.62
CA VAL A 150 9.26 -5.14 8.71
C VAL A 150 10.70 -5.04 9.18
N GLY A 151 11.65 -5.42 8.31
CA GLY A 151 13.08 -5.38 8.60
C GLY A 151 13.61 -6.44 9.57
N MET A 152 12.75 -7.23 10.21
CA MET A 152 13.14 -8.20 11.24
C MET A 152 13.54 -9.58 10.69
N GLY A 153 13.19 -9.89 9.45
CA GLY A 153 13.50 -11.18 8.82
C GLY A 153 12.80 -12.38 9.49
N THR A 154 11.61 -12.18 10.05
CA THR A 154 10.84 -13.20 10.78
C THR A 154 9.79 -13.94 9.93
N GLY A 155 9.77 -13.69 8.61
CA GLY A 155 8.71 -14.16 7.71
C GLY A 155 7.50 -13.22 7.71
N ASN A 156 6.55 -13.49 6.79
CA ASN A 156 5.33 -12.70 6.68
C ASN A 156 4.27 -13.21 7.67
N ARG A 157 3.68 -12.33 8.46
CA ARG A 157 2.64 -12.65 9.44
C ARG A 157 1.22 -12.46 8.91
N CYS A 158 1.08 -11.99 7.66
CA CYS A 158 -0.22 -11.68 7.07
C CYS A 158 -0.80 -12.82 6.22
N LEU A 159 -0.15 -13.99 6.13
CA LEU A 159 -0.53 -15.08 5.24
C LEU A 159 -1.99 -15.54 5.43
N GLU A 160 -2.43 -15.72 6.68
CA GLU A 160 -3.82 -16.09 6.97
C GLU A 160 -4.83 -15.04 6.51
N HIS A 161 -4.45 -13.75 6.54
CA HIS A 161 -5.30 -12.66 6.06
C HIS A 161 -5.30 -12.60 4.53
N CYS A 162 -4.18 -12.97 3.86
CA CYS A 162 -4.15 -13.13 2.40
C CYS A 162 -5.11 -14.23 1.95
N ASP A 163 -5.02 -15.42 2.57
CA ASP A 163 -5.96 -16.52 2.33
C ASP A 163 -7.42 -16.08 2.55
N TYR A 164 -7.67 -15.33 3.63
CA TYR A 164 -9.01 -14.85 3.96
C TYR A 164 -9.56 -13.94 2.86
N VAL A 165 -8.79 -12.96 2.40
CA VAL A 165 -9.21 -12.04 1.32
C VAL A 165 -9.50 -12.82 0.05
N LYS A 166 -8.60 -13.71 -0.37
CA LYS A 166 -8.77 -14.52 -1.58
C LYS A 166 -9.96 -15.48 -1.52
N MET A 167 -10.27 -16.01 -0.36
CA MET A 167 -11.47 -16.82 -0.16
C MET A 167 -12.75 -15.97 -0.30
N ARG A 168 -12.75 -14.73 0.18
CA ARG A 168 -13.91 -13.83 0.17
C ARG A 168 -14.12 -13.13 -1.18
N ALA A 169 -13.03 -12.72 -1.82
CA ALA A 169 -13.02 -11.95 -3.05
C ALA A 169 -11.82 -12.38 -3.94
N PRO A 170 -11.95 -13.47 -4.70
CA PRO A 170 -10.83 -14.05 -5.48
C PRO A 170 -10.22 -13.08 -6.49
N ASP A 171 -11.01 -12.13 -7.01
CA ASP A 171 -10.60 -11.18 -8.06
C ASP A 171 -9.93 -9.91 -7.50
N VAL A 172 -9.97 -9.69 -6.18
CA VAL A 172 -9.30 -8.54 -5.56
C VAL A 172 -7.81 -8.79 -5.49
N ASN A 173 -7.00 -7.81 -5.89
CA ASN A 173 -5.55 -7.89 -5.78
C ASN A 173 -5.12 -7.86 -4.30
N VAL A 174 -4.30 -8.81 -3.90
CA VAL A 174 -3.72 -8.88 -2.55
C VAL A 174 -2.23 -8.62 -2.64
N ILE A 175 -1.80 -7.57 -1.97
CA ILE A 175 -0.40 -7.18 -1.87
C ILE A 175 0.00 -7.29 -0.40
N THR A 176 1.13 -7.91 -0.12
CA THR A 176 1.64 -7.95 1.25
C THR A 176 3.11 -7.58 1.30
N GLY A 177 3.62 -7.32 2.49
CA GLY A 177 5.01 -6.94 2.67
C GLY A 177 5.47 -7.15 4.11
N GLY A 178 6.69 -6.70 4.35
CA GLY A 178 7.32 -6.92 5.65
C GLY A 178 7.93 -8.32 5.77
N GLY A 179 9.24 -8.37 5.95
CA GLY A 179 9.95 -9.63 6.20
C GLY A 179 10.34 -10.46 4.96
N VAL A 180 10.06 -10.02 3.74
CA VAL A 180 10.52 -10.68 2.51
C VAL A 180 12.05 -10.62 2.43
N ARG A 181 12.71 -11.79 2.33
CA ARG A 181 14.17 -11.95 2.39
C ARG A 181 14.74 -12.67 1.19
N SER A 182 13.94 -13.57 0.61
CA SER A 182 14.38 -14.51 -0.39
C SER A 182 13.29 -14.79 -1.42
N ARG A 183 13.62 -15.54 -2.47
CA ARG A 183 12.66 -16.04 -3.45
C ARG A 183 11.68 -17.04 -2.84
N GLU A 184 12.12 -17.80 -1.86
CA GLU A 184 11.29 -18.77 -1.15
C GLU A 184 10.16 -18.05 -0.41
N ASP A 185 10.44 -16.91 0.23
CA ASP A 185 9.40 -16.08 0.85
C ASP A 185 8.38 -15.61 -0.20
N LEU A 186 8.82 -15.23 -1.42
CA LEU A 186 7.90 -14.84 -2.51
C LEU A 186 7.02 -16.01 -2.98
N TYR A 187 7.57 -17.23 -3.08
CA TYR A 187 6.79 -18.42 -3.41
C TYR A 187 5.77 -18.76 -2.32
N GLU A 188 6.12 -18.54 -1.06
CA GLU A 188 5.18 -18.70 0.05
C GLU A 188 4.01 -17.72 -0.06
N LEU A 189 4.29 -16.44 -0.37
CA LEU A 189 3.25 -15.43 -0.61
C LEU A 189 2.33 -15.81 -1.78
N GLU A 190 2.91 -16.25 -2.90
CA GLU A 190 2.16 -16.72 -4.07
C GLU A 190 1.26 -17.90 -3.72
N ALA A 191 1.77 -18.87 -2.93
CA ALA A 191 0.99 -20.03 -2.48
C ALA A 191 -0.22 -19.65 -1.61
N HIS A 192 -0.16 -18.51 -0.91
CA HIS A 192 -1.25 -17.91 -0.14
C HIS A 192 -2.09 -16.90 -0.94
N GLY A 193 -1.95 -16.91 -2.28
CA GLY A 193 -2.78 -16.12 -3.19
C GLY A 193 -2.41 -14.65 -3.26
N CYS A 194 -1.24 -14.23 -2.77
CA CYS A 194 -0.79 -12.85 -2.95
C CYS A 194 -0.43 -12.58 -4.40
N ASP A 195 -0.93 -11.48 -4.96
CA ASP A 195 -0.65 -11.04 -6.33
C ASP A 195 0.61 -10.17 -6.40
N GLY A 196 1.04 -9.61 -5.26
CA GLY A 196 2.22 -8.76 -5.18
C GLY A 196 2.87 -8.75 -3.82
N ALA A 197 4.14 -8.30 -3.79
CA ALA A 197 4.90 -8.12 -2.58
C ALA A 197 5.56 -6.74 -2.53
N LEU A 198 5.45 -6.05 -1.39
CA LEU A 198 6.21 -4.83 -1.12
C LEU A 198 7.62 -5.22 -0.63
N VAL A 199 8.61 -4.86 -1.41
CA VAL A 199 10.01 -5.18 -1.13
C VAL A 199 10.85 -3.92 -1.20
N ALA A 200 11.67 -3.68 -0.19
CA ALA A 200 12.62 -2.56 -0.16
C ALA A 200 14.02 -3.03 0.24
N SER A 201 14.25 -3.33 1.52
CA SER A 201 15.58 -3.63 2.06
C SER A 201 16.27 -4.79 1.34
N ALA A 202 15.53 -5.86 0.97
CA ALA A 202 16.11 -7.02 0.31
C ALA A 202 16.62 -6.74 -1.11
N LEU A 203 16.12 -5.67 -1.77
CA LEU A 203 16.66 -5.19 -3.04
C LEU A 203 17.96 -4.38 -2.82
N HIS A 204 17.99 -3.53 -1.79
CA HIS A 204 19.15 -2.68 -1.49
C HIS A 204 20.35 -3.46 -0.98
N ASP A 205 20.15 -4.53 -0.23
CA ASP A 205 21.22 -5.37 0.34
C ASP A 205 21.57 -6.59 -0.52
N GLY A 206 20.89 -6.76 -1.69
CA GLY A 206 21.18 -7.80 -2.68
C GLY A 206 20.73 -9.20 -2.30
N ARG A 207 19.85 -9.35 -1.30
CA ARG A 207 19.26 -10.65 -0.94
C ARG A 207 18.28 -11.15 -2.01
N LEU A 208 17.63 -10.22 -2.72
CA LEU A 208 16.84 -10.51 -3.91
C LEU A 208 17.58 -9.98 -5.14
N SER A 209 18.04 -10.85 -6.00
CA SER A 209 18.75 -10.57 -7.25
C SER A 209 18.22 -11.44 -8.39
#